data_0e4c3b4a51eac4e888eb89272d0178c8
#
_entry.id   0e4c3b4a51eac4e888eb89272d0178c8
#
_cell.length_a   1.000
_cell.length_b   1.000
_cell.length_c   1.000
_cell.angle_alpha   90.00
_cell.angle_beta   90.00
_cell.angle_gamma   90.00
#
_symmetry.space_group_name_H-M   'P 1'
#
loop_
_entity.id
_entity.type
_entity.pdbx_description
1 polymer ?
#
loop_
_entity_poly.entity_id
_entity_poly.type
_entity_poly.pdbx_seq_one_letter_code
_entity_poly.pdbx_strand_id
1 'polypeptide(L)'
;MQLTMMILVLYLNGSVIEFMGHHETSVGWERMGMSGCLQMKRTLKRNGWKDNNAGTTRYACEKRIVELRTNWEGNEVVASIVK
;
A
#
# COMPACT_ATOMS: atom_id res chain seq x y z
N MET A 1 14.63 -1.81 9.07
CA MET A 1 15.24 -2.40 7.85
C MET A 1 14.66 -1.73 6.62
N GLN A 2 15.50 -1.28 5.73
CA GLN A 2 15.05 -0.64 4.49
C GLN A 2 15.18 -1.59 3.32
N LEU A 3 14.20 -1.56 2.42
CA LEU A 3 14.28 -2.30 1.16
C LEU A 3 13.33 -1.69 0.13
N THR A 4 13.55 -2.08 -1.12
CA THR A 4 12.66 -1.68 -2.22
C THR A 4 11.57 -2.72 -2.35
N MET A 5 10.32 -2.27 -2.30
CA MET A 5 9.18 -3.17 -2.47
C MET A 5 7.99 -2.46 -3.11
N MET A 6 7.06 -3.24 -3.60
CA MET A 6 5.82 -2.74 -4.18
C MET A 6 4.87 -2.36 -3.06
N ILE A 7 4.33 -1.14 -3.11
CA ILE A 7 3.35 -0.68 -2.13
C ILE A 7 2.17 0.00 -2.82
N LEU A 8 1.05 0.03 -2.12
CA LEU A 8 -0.12 0.78 -2.54
C LEU A 8 -0.10 2.11 -1.79
N VAL A 9 -0.12 3.21 -2.54
CA VAL A 9 -0.04 4.55 -1.98
C VAL A 9 -1.32 5.30 -2.30
N LEU A 10 -1.91 5.92 -1.29
CA LEU A 10 -3.08 6.78 -1.45
C LEU A 10 -2.62 8.24 -1.37
N TYR A 11 -2.94 8.99 -2.42
CA TYR A 11 -2.62 10.42 -2.52
C TYR A 11 -3.88 11.27 -2.38
N LEU A 12 -3.74 12.37 -1.69
CA LEU A 12 -4.78 13.41 -1.63
C LEU A 12 -4.12 14.74 -1.98
N ASN A 13 -4.58 15.35 -3.07
CA ASN A 13 -4.03 16.62 -3.58
C ASN A 13 -2.51 16.56 -3.78
N GLY A 14 -2.03 15.40 -4.26
CA GLY A 14 -0.62 15.19 -4.53
C GLY A 14 0.24 14.78 -3.33
N SER A 15 -0.36 14.74 -2.15
CA SER A 15 0.35 14.35 -0.93
C SER A 15 0.01 12.92 -0.52
N VAL A 16 1.00 12.18 -0.06
CA VAL A 16 0.78 10.83 0.47
C VAL A 16 0.06 10.93 1.80
N ILE A 17 -1.11 10.30 1.91
CA ILE A 17 -1.86 10.29 3.16
C ILE A 17 -1.91 8.90 3.78
N GLU A 18 -1.71 7.85 2.98
CA GLU A 18 -1.74 6.48 3.49
C GLU A 18 -0.99 5.57 2.53
N PHE A 19 -0.46 4.48 3.05
CA PHE A 19 0.23 3.49 2.25
C PHE A 19 0.14 2.12 2.91
N MET A 20 0.22 1.05 2.11
CA MET A 20 0.29 -0.31 2.62
C MET A 20 1.14 -1.16 1.70
N GLY A 21 1.88 -2.09 2.27
CA GLY A 21 2.73 -3.01 1.50
C GLY A 21 2.39 -4.47 1.73
N HIS A 22 1.42 -4.76 2.58
CA HIS A 22 1.10 -6.11 3.00
C HIS A 22 -0.40 -6.35 2.95
N HIS A 23 -0.79 -7.63 2.86
CA HIS A 23 -2.18 -8.03 2.91
C HIS A 23 -2.30 -9.43 3.50
N GLU A 24 -3.51 -9.75 3.94
CA GLU A 24 -3.82 -11.09 4.44
C GLU A 24 -4.16 -12.00 3.28
N THR A 25 -3.57 -13.18 3.26
CA THR A 25 -3.81 -14.19 2.23
C THR A 25 -4.20 -15.51 2.91
N SER A 26 -4.48 -16.53 2.09
CA SER A 26 -4.80 -17.87 2.61
C SER A 26 -3.65 -18.49 3.41
N VAL A 27 -2.43 -18.01 3.20
CA VAL A 27 -1.24 -18.52 3.92
C VAL A 27 -0.76 -17.55 5.00
N GLY A 28 -1.47 -16.43 5.19
CA GLY A 28 -1.19 -15.47 6.27
C GLY A 28 -0.83 -14.09 5.75
N TRP A 29 -0.06 -13.37 6.55
CA TRP A 29 0.33 -12.00 6.27
C TRP A 29 1.52 -11.97 5.31
N GLU A 30 1.35 -11.34 4.16
CA GLU A 30 2.36 -11.34 3.11
C GLU A 30 2.57 -9.97 2.49
N ARG A 31 3.75 -9.76 1.91
CA ARG A 31 4.01 -8.59 1.06
C ARG A 31 3.16 -8.73 -0.20
N MET A 32 2.59 -7.61 -0.64
CA MET A 32 1.65 -7.61 -1.75
C MET A 32 2.25 -8.02 -3.10
N GLY A 33 3.42 -7.47 -3.43
CA GLY A 33 3.90 -7.54 -4.80
C GLY A 33 2.98 -6.78 -5.74
N MET A 34 3.27 -6.82 -7.06
CA MET A 34 2.47 -6.11 -8.05
C MET A 34 1.05 -6.68 -8.16
N SER A 35 0.91 -8.00 -8.25
CA SER A 35 -0.41 -8.60 -8.43
C SER A 35 -1.28 -8.41 -7.19
N GLY A 36 -0.71 -8.54 -6.00
CA GLY A 36 -1.42 -8.30 -4.75
C GLY A 36 -1.85 -6.85 -4.62
N CYS A 37 -0.99 -5.92 -5.02
CA CYS A 37 -1.30 -4.50 -5.00
C CYS A 37 -2.47 -4.17 -5.94
N LEU A 38 -2.44 -4.69 -7.16
CA LEU A 38 -3.52 -4.48 -8.13
C LEU A 38 -4.83 -5.09 -7.64
N GLN A 39 -4.77 -6.25 -7.00
CA GLN A 39 -5.94 -6.90 -6.43
C GLN A 39 -6.54 -6.07 -5.30
N MET A 40 -5.69 -5.55 -4.42
CA MET A 40 -6.13 -4.68 -3.32
C MET A 40 -6.76 -3.41 -3.87
N LYS A 41 -6.17 -2.83 -4.92
CA LYS A 41 -6.71 -1.65 -5.58
C LYS A 41 -8.13 -1.89 -6.10
N ARG A 42 -8.38 -3.06 -6.71
CA ARG A 42 -9.72 -3.45 -7.16
C ARG A 42 -10.69 -3.62 -5.99
N THR A 43 -10.22 -4.21 -4.91
CA THR A 43 -11.04 -4.42 -3.70
C THR A 43 -11.46 -3.08 -3.10
N LEU A 44 -10.54 -2.13 -2.99
CA LEU A 44 -10.83 -0.80 -2.47
C LEU A 44 -11.84 -0.08 -3.36
N LYS A 45 -11.66 -0.19 -4.67
CA LYS A 45 -12.58 0.43 -5.64
C LYS A 45 -13.99 -0.15 -5.52
N ARG A 46 -14.08 -1.47 -5.31
CA ARG A 46 -15.36 -2.17 -5.13
C ARG A 46 -16.07 -1.73 -3.86
N ASN A 47 -15.30 -1.37 -2.84
CA ASN A 47 -15.83 -0.92 -1.55
C ASN A 47 -16.07 0.61 -1.51
N GLY A 48 -16.07 1.27 -2.66
CA GLY A 48 -16.36 2.69 -2.73
C GLY A 48 -15.15 3.61 -2.70
N TRP A 49 -13.96 3.07 -2.58
CA TRP A 49 -12.71 3.85 -2.64
C TRP A 49 -12.36 4.06 -4.11
N LYS A 50 -12.69 5.21 -4.64
CA LYS A 50 -12.48 5.52 -6.06
C LYS A 50 -11.44 6.62 -6.23
N ASP A 51 -10.74 6.58 -7.37
CA ASP A 51 -9.99 7.73 -7.82
C ASP A 51 -10.99 8.83 -8.11
N ASN A 52 -10.73 10.02 -7.60
CA ASN A 52 -11.59 11.16 -7.81
C ASN A 52 -11.37 11.71 -9.22
N ASN A 53 -12.44 11.90 -9.99
CA ASN A 53 -12.36 12.45 -11.34
C ASN A 53 -11.79 13.87 -11.39
N ALA A 54 -11.87 14.59 -10.29
CA ALA A 54 -11.26 15.91 -10.16
C ALA A 54 -9.76 15.83 -9.90
N GLY A 55 -9.21 14.62 -9.76
CA GLY A 55 -7.79 14.41 -9.54
C GLY A 55 -7.32 14.71 -8.12
N THR A 56 -8.22 14.89 -7.18
CA THR A 56 -7.85 15.21 -5.80
C THR A 56 -7.44 13.97 -5.00
N THR A 57 -7.99 12.80 -5.34
CA THR A 57 -7.71 11.54 -4.66
C THR A 57 -7.34 10.50 -5.69
N ARG A 58 -6.23 9.80 -5.45
CA ARG A 58 -5.85 8.67 -6.29
C ARG A 58 -5.01 7.68 -5.48
N TYR A 59 -5.01 6.43 -5.90
CA TYR A 59 -4.12 5.43 -5.32
C TYR A 59 -3.38 4.71 -6.45
N ALA A 60 -2.12 4.34 -6.16
CA ALA A 60 -1.23 3.79 -7.17
C ALA A 60 -0.36 2.68 -6.56
N CYS A 61 -0.07 1.67 -7.38
CA CYS A 61 0.91 0.64 -7.02
C CYS A 61 2.27 1.14 -7.46
N GLU A 62 3.17 1.36 -6.51
CA GLU A 62 4.48 1.94 -6.77
C GLU A 62 5.58 1.11 -6.13
N LYS A 63 6.71 1.02 -6.82
CA LYS A 63 7.92 0.42 -6.25
C LYS A 63 8.68 1.52 -5.53
N ARG A 64 8.83 1.40 -4.21
CA ARG A 64 9.44 2.43 -3.38
C ARG A 64 10.42 1.80 -2.39
N ILE A 65 11.36 2.62 -1.93
CA ILE A 65 12.24 2.25 -0.82
C ILE A 65 11.49 2.58 0.45
N VAL A 66 11.32 1.58 1.32
CA VAL A 66 10.52 1.73 2.54
C VAL A 66 11.31 1.26 3.75
N GLU A 67 10.93 1.80 4.90
CA GLU A 67 11.40 1.32 6.20
C GLU A 67 10.38 0.34 6.75
N LEU A 68 10.84 -0.84 7.13
CA LEU A 68 9.98 -1.89 7.68
C LEU A 68 10.19 -2.01 9.19
N ARG A 69 9.14 -2.40 9.87
CA ARG A 69 9.21 -2.73 11.29
C ARG A 69 8.21 -3.85 11.59
N THR A 70 8.34 -4.44 12.78
CA THR A 70 7.38 -5.42 13.28
C THR A 70 6.42 -4.69 14.23
N ASN A 71 5.11 -4.85 14.00
CA ASN A 71 4.13 -4.23 14.87
C ASN A 71 3.91 -5.08 16.13
N TRP A 72 3.00 -4.63 17.01
CA TRP A 72 2.73 -5.29 18.28
C TRP A 72 2.13 -6.70 18.10
N GLU A 73 1.55 -6.99 16.95
CA GLU A 73 1.00 -8.31 16.64
C GLU A 73 2.06 -9.28 16.09
N GLY A 74 3.28 -8.81 15.92
CA GLY A 74 4.35 -9.61 15.35
C GLY A 74 4.39 -9.62 13.83
N ASN A 75 3.59 -8.78 13.17
CA ASN A 75 3.54 -8.69 11.71
C ASN A 75 4.47 -7.60 11.19
N GLU A 76 5.13 -7.90 10.06
CA GLU A 76 5.92 -6.91 9.36
C GLU A 76 5.00 -5.86 8.73
N VAL A 77 5.31 -4.59 8.93
CA VAL A 77 4.55 -3.49 8.32
C VAL A 77 5.49 -2.44 7.76
N VAL A 78 5.00 -1.65 6.81
CA VAL A 78 5.75 -0.51 6.29
C VAL A 78 5.58 0.64 7.28
N ALA A 79 6.70 1.05 7.88
CA ALA A 79 6.68 2.16 8.85
C ALA A 79 6.66 3.51 8.14
N SER A 80 7.43 3.63 7.05
CA SER A 80 7.50 4.89 6.30
C SER A 80 8.04 4.64 4.89
N ILE A 81 7.78 5.59 4.01
CA ILE A 81 8.37 5.62 2.68
C ILE A 81 9.64 6.46 2.78
N VAL A 82 10.78 5.87 2.40
CA VAL A 82 12.07 6.56 2.44
C VAL A 82 12.28 7.36 1.16
N LYS A 83 11.91 6.74 0.01
CA LYS A 83 12.16 7.39 -1.27
C LYS A 83 11.17 6.98 -2.36
#